data_35b5f6b9a300ce0f30669dbc17250f4c
#
_entry.id   35b5f6b9a300ce0f30669dbc17250f4c
#
_cell.length_a   1.000
_cell.length_b   1.000
_cell.length_c   1.000
_cell.angle_alpha   90.00
_cell.angle_beta   90.00
_cell.angle_gamma   90.00
#
_symmetry.space_group_name_H-M   'P 1'
#
loop_
_entity.id
_entity.type
_entity.pdbx_description
1 polymer ?
#
loop_
_entity_poly.entity_id
_entity_poly.type
_entity_poly.pdbx_seq_one_letter_code
_entity_poly.pdbx_strand_id
1 'polypeptide(L)'
;MLFRCDRKITLPVACALHSCHVSAARLPTTFELELTVEELCKNKAANEFFRLPETKDCRDVFRCDRSGRVGPIRLAAIRCPTQLAFDVDRQVCDWKARVKNCDKLEKPTKVKPLFNTDEPLCPQGQLACGDGVCLPQALFCDGNFDCDDDSDENACSVDEDPNRAPVCDTKQCVLPDCFCSSDGTRIPSNLNPDQTPQMITITFSGAVNVDNVDLYQDIFKDDRKNPNGCQIKGSFFVSHRYTNYSAVQELHRKGHEIGVFSISNRESPDYWTHGTYDDWLTEMAGARLILERYANITDNSIIGVRAPYLRVGGNTQFEMMTDQLFIYDSSITAPLSSVPLWPYTLYFRMPHKCHGNAQNCPSRSHPVWEMVMNELDRRDDPEFDETLPGCHFVSSCTNIRTGEQFQHFLEHNFQRHYRTNRAPLGLHFHAAWLESNKDYKKILSNFIDEKTSQNDVYFVTMLQVIQWMQTPTEITAIRDFQEWKEKCDVKGLPYCSLPNTCNVKSRELRGESFNLFTCMDCPREYPWLLDPTGDGLDLV
;
A
#
# COMPACT_ATOMS: atom_id res chain seq x y z
N MET A 1 -24.13 22.09 -35.12
CA MET A 1 -25.03 23.26 -35.01
C MET A 1 -25.25 23.50 -33.52
N LEU A 2 -24.61 24.54 -33.03
CA LEU A 2 -24.65 24.98 -31.63
C LEU A 2 -25.96 25.72 -31.36
N PHE A 3 -26.69 25.38 -30.32
CA PHE A 3 -27.65 26.29 -29.70
C PHE A 3 -27.34 26.44 -28.23
N ARG A 4 -26.80 27.60 -27.89
CA ARG A 4 -26.80 28.21 -26.56
C ARG A 4 -28.23 28.64 -26.25
N CYS A 5 -28.72 28.36 -25.03
CA CYS A 5 -29.91 29.01 -24.49
C CYS A 5 -29.49 29.84 -23.28
N ASP A 6 -29.48 31.16 -23.43
CA ASP A 6 -29.30 32.16 -22.40
C ASP A 6 -30.66 32.35 -21.64
N ARG A 7 -30.55 32.63 -20.38
CA ARG A 7 -31.62 32.94 -19.43
C ARG A 7 -32.21 34.35 -19.68
N LYS A 8 -33.51 34.45 -19.51
CA LYS A 8 -34.40 35.39 -18.83
C LYS A 8 -35.63 35.68 -19.72
N ILE A 9 -36.80 35.44 -19.13
CA ILE A 9 -37.89 36.42 -19.00
C ILE A 9 -39.23 35.71 -18.56
N THR A 10 -39.80 36.25 -17.55
CA THR A 10 -41.15 36.21 -16.95
C THR A 10 -42.30 35.74 -17.81
N LEU A 11 -43.22 34.97 -17.14
CA LEU A 11 -44.60 34.61 -17.48
C LEU A 11 -45.50 35.83 -17.78
N PRO A 12 -46.72 35.71 -18.45
CA PRO A 12 -47.65 34.58 -18.36
C PRO A 12 -48.49 34.32 -19.65
N VAL A 13 -49.41 33.32 -19.55
CA VAL A 13 -50.73 33.15 -20.21
C VAL A 13 -50.81 32.22 -21.42
N ALA A 14 -51.51 31.14 -21.15
CA ALA A 14 -52.47 30.36 -21.96
C ALA A 14 -52.23 30.22 -23.49
N CYS A 15 -52.14 28.96 -23.94
CA CYS A 15 -52.93 28.51 -25.09
C CYS A 15 -53.01 26.98 -25.23
N ALA A 16 -54.14 26.54 -25.39
CA ALA A 16 -54.80 25.39 -25.95
C ALA A 16 -54.02 24.33 -26.75
N LEU A 17 -54.25 23.10 -26.39
CA LEU A 17 -54.47 21.90 -27.21
C LEU A 17 -54.05 21.96 -28.68
N HIS A 18 -52.94 21.33 -29.02
CA HIS A 18 -52.79 20.57 -30.27
C HIS A 18 -51.79 19.43 -30.01
N SER A 19 -52.22 18.22 -30.28
CA SER A 19 -51.47 16.99 -30.19
C SER A 19 -50.30 17.02 -31.19
N CYS A 20 -49.07 17.05 -30.66
CA CYS A 20 -47.90 16.66 -31.41
C CYS A 20 -47.52 15.23 -30.98
N HIS A 21 -47.75 14.29 -31.86
CA HIS A 21 -47.09 12.98 -31.80
C HIS A 21 -45.57 13.19 -31.99
N VAL A 22 -44.87 13.24 -30.90
CA VAL A 22 -43.40 13.11 -30.93
C VAL A 22 -43.08 11.62 -30.83
N SER A 23 -42.62 11.08 -31.92
CA SER A 23 -42.01 9.77 -32.00
C SER A 23 -40.94 9.67 -30.92
N ALA A 24 -41.05 8.72 -30.01
CA ALA A 24 -40.06 8.46 -28.97
C ALA A 24 -38.74 8.02 -29.63
N ALA A 25 -37.90 8.99 -29.93
CA ALA A 25 -36.49 8.72 -30.17
C ALA A 25 -35.90 8.25 -28.84
N ARG A 26 -35.42 7.01 -28.80
CA ARG A 26 -34.65 6.48 -27.68
C ARG A 26 -33.50 7.42 -27.39
N LEU A 27 -33.49 8.03 -26.23
CA LEU A 27 -32.34 8.76 -25.72
C LEU A 27 -31.13 7.83 -25.65
N PRO A 28 -29.92 8.31 -25.93
CA PRO A 28 -28.72 7.49 -25.90
C PRO A 28 -28.49 6.96 -24.47
N THR A 29 -28.12 5.69 -24.37
CA THR A 29 -27.87 4.92 -23.14
C THR A 29 -26.94 5.59 -22.13
N THR A 30 -26.11 6.53 -22.58
CA THR A 30 -25.20 7.32 -21.73
C THR A 30 -25.92 8.33 -20.83
N PHE A 31 -27.06 8.90 -21.25
CA PHE A 31 -27.78 9.88 -20.45
C PHE A 31 -28.58 9.25 -19.31
N GLU A 32 -29.14 8.06 -19.53
CA GLU A 32 -29.78 7.27 -18.48
C GLU A 32 -28.76 6.79 -17.43
N LEU A 33 -27.53 6.48 -17.85
CA LEU A 33 -26.46 6.04 -16.95
C LEU A 33 -25.97 7.17 -16.03
N GLU A 34 -25.81 8.39 -16.54
CA GLU A 34 -25.36 9.56 -15.74
C GLU A 34 -26.39 9.96 -14.66
N LEU A 35 -27.68 9.94 -14.99
CA LEU A 35 -28.74 10.19 -13.99
C LEU A 35 -28.78 9.10 -12.92
N THR A 36 -28.55 7.85 -13.29
CA THR A 36 -28.47 6.72 -12.36
C THR A 36 -27.23 6.81 -11.45
N VAL A 37 -26.12 7.30 -11.97
CA VAL A 37 -24.86 7.50 -11.21
C VAL A 37 -25.05 8.59 -10.15
N GLU A 38 -25.66 9.74 -10.47
CA GLU A 38 -25.93 10.78 -9.49
C GLU A 38 -26.88 10.31 -8.39
N GLU A 39 -27.97 9.60 -8.74
CA GLU A 39 -28.89 9.02 -7.74
C GLU A 39 -28.19 7.95 -6.90
N LEU A 40 -27.37 7.11 -7.50
CA LEU A 40 -26.64 6.05 -6.82
C LEU A 40 -25.64 6.63 -5.80
N CYS A 41 -24.91 7.67 -6.19
CA CYS A 41 -23.87 8.29 -5.40
C CYS A 41 -24.38 9.28 -4.34
N LYS A 42 -25.64 9.69 -4.40
CA LYS A 42 -26.20 10.67 -3.46
C LYS A 42 -26.21 10.21 -2.00
N ASN A 43 -26.26 8.89 -1.78
CA ASN A 43 -26.33 8.27 -0.45
C ASN A 43 -25.12 7.40 -0.14
N LYS A 44 -23.99 7.61 -0.86
CA LYS A 44 -22.74 6.89 -0.63
C LYS A 44 -21.76 7.76 0.11
N ALA A 45 -21.11 7.18 1.10
CA ALA A 45 -20.01 7.84 1.78
C ALA A 45 -18.83 8.06 0.82
N ALA A 46 -18.05 9.11 1.06
CA ALA A 46 -16.77 9.25 0.39
C ALA A 46 -15.92 7.99 0.65
N ASN A 47 -15.30 7.47 -0.40
CA ASN A 47 -14.50 6.23 -0.36
C ASN A 47 -15.29 4.92 -0.08
N GLU A 48 -16.60 4.91 -0.16
CA GLU A 48 -17.37 3.67 -0.10
C GLU A 48 -17.34 2.94 -1.45
N PHE A 49 -16.87 1.70 -1.41
CA PHE A 49 -16.83 0.83 -2.59
C PHE A 49 -18.07 -0.09 -2.62
N PHE A 50 -18.62 -0.29 -3.80
CA PHE A 50 -19.81 -1.11 -4.01
C PHE A 50 -19.77 -1.84 -5.36
N ARG A 51 -20.62 -2.86 -5.53
CA ARG A 51 -20.79 -3.56 -6.81
C ARG A 51 -22.07 -3.16 -7.50
N LEU A 52 -22.02 -3.16 -8.82
CA LEU A 52 -23.17 -2.95 -9.68
C LEU A 52 -23.61 -4.27 -10.34
N PRO A 53 -24.86 -4.35 -10.84
CA PRO A 53 -25.36 -5.56 -11.52
C PRO A 53 -24.53 -5.98 -12.74
N GLU A 54 -23.82 -5.06 -13.36
CA GLU A 54 -22.92 -5.31 -14.49
C GLU A 54 -21.59 -5.95 -14.08
N THR A 55 -21.26 -5.94 -12.78
CA THR A 55 -20.02 -6.49 -12.24
C THR A 55 -19.99 -8.01 -12.41
N LYS A 56 -19.07 -8.52 -13.21
CA LYS A 56 -18.94 -9.95 -13.53
C LYS A 56 -17.89 -10.66 -12.69
N ASP A 57 -16.91 -9.92 -12.19
CA ASP A 57 -15.80 -10.44 -11.38
C ASP A 57 -15.91 -9.92 -9.95
N CYS A 58 -15.77 -10.81 -8.97
CA CYS A 58 -15.80 -10.45 -7.54
C CYS A 58 -14.66 -9.50 -7.13
N ARG A 59 -13.67 -9.29 -7.97
CA ARG A 59 -12.60 -8.32 -7.78
C ARG A 59 -13.00 -6.90 -8.16
N ASP A 60 -14.03 -6.74 -8.99
CA ASP A 60 -14.42 -5.45 -9.52
C ASP A 60 -15.39 -4.74 -8.58
N VAL A 61 -15.10 -3.49 -8.27
CA VAL A 61 -15.94 -2.59 -7.47
C VAL A 61 -15.90 -1.19 -8.06
N PHE A 62 -16.85 -0.39 -7.62
CA PHE A 62 -16.98 1.00 -8.02
C PHE A 62 -17.00 1.91 -6.80
N ARG A 63 -16.49 3.11 -6.98
CA ARG A 63 -16.54 4.20 -6.02
C ARG A 63 -17.12 5.44 -6.71
N CYS A 64 -17.86 6.24 -5.96
CA CYS A 64 -18.29 7.56 -6.42
C CYS A 64 -17.12 8.54 -6.31
N ASP A 65 -16.71 9.11 -7.44
CA ASP A 65 -15.65 10.10 -7.51
C ASP A 65 -16.17 11.40 -8.09
N ARG A 66 -15.74 12.54 -7.56
CA ARG A 66 -16.15 13.87 -8.00
C ARG A 66 -14.96 14.62 -8.57
N SER A 67 -15.05 15.01 -9.83
CA SER A 67 -13.99 15.82 -10.47
C SER A 67 -14.08 17.27 -10.02
N GLY A 68 -13.31 17.65 -9.00
CA GLY A 68 -13.25 19.01 -8.47
C GLY A 68 -14.49 19.44 -7.68
N ARG A 69 -14.49 20.67 -7.14
CA ARG A 69 -15.52 21.22 -6.25
C ARG A 69 -16.96 21.21 -6.83
N VAL A 70 -17.12 21.25 -8.15
CA VAL A 70 -18.42 21.37 -8.83
C VAL A 70 -18.54 20.42 -10.03
N GLY A 71 -17.64 19.45 -10.16
CA GLY A 71 -17.61 18.52 -11.29
C GLY A 71 -18.68 17.44 -11.23
N PRO A 72 -19.01 16.81 -12.37
CA PRO A 72 -19.94 15.70 -12.40
C PRO A 72 -19.40 14.51 -11.58
N ILE A 73 -20.30 13.85 -10.84
CA ILE A 73 -19.97 12.61 -10.15
C ILE A 73 -19.74 11.51 -11.19
N ARG A 74 -18.66 10.76 -11.03
CA ARG A 74 -18.28 9.63 -11.89
C ARG A 74 -18.11 8.37 -11.06
N LEU A 75 -18.28 7.22 -11.69
CA LEU A 75 -17.93 5.93 -11.09
C LEU A 75 -16.48 5.59 -11.43
N ALA A 76 -15.63 5.58 -10.44
CA ALA A 76 -14.29 5.01 -10.57
C ALA A 76 -14.40 3.48 -10.44
N ALA A 77 -13.96 2.77 -11.47
CA ALA A 77 -13.88 1.31 -11.47
C ALA A 77 -12.52 0.89 -10.89
N ILE A 78 -12.54 0.04 -9.90
CA ILE A 78 -11.34 -0.44 -9.20
C ILE A 78 -11.38 -1.96 -9.17
N ARG A 79 -10.20 -2.59 -9.24
CA ARG A 79 -10.06 -4.05 -9.26
C ARG A 79 -9.03 -4.53 -8.25
N CYS A 80 -9.43 -5.46 -7.40
CA CYS A 80 -8.50 -6.14 -6.51
C CYS A 80 -7.43 -6.95 -7.27
N PRO A 81 -6.23 -7.08 -6.71
CA PRO A 81 -5.17 -7.96 -7.21
C PRO A 81 -5.65 -9.40 -7.47
N THR A 82 -4.91 -10.13 -8.29
CA THR A 82 -5.18 -11.55 -8.58
C THR A 82 -5.16 -12.37 -7.28
N GLN A 83 -6.06 -13.34 -7.16
CA GLN A 83 -6.31 -14.17 -5.97
C GLN A 83 -7.09 -13.46 -4.85
N LEU A 84 -7.22 -12.14 -4.85
CA LEU A 84 -8.09 -11.42 -3.94
C LEU A 84 -9.48 -11.17 -4.56
N ALA A 85 -10.45 -10.90 -3.72
CA ALA A 85 -11.77 -10.41 -4.09
C ALA A 85 -12.12 -9.27 -3.15
N PHE A 86 -12.95 -8.35 -3.60
CA PHE A 86 -13.32 -7.23 -2.75
C PHE A 86 -14.49 -7.61 -1.85
N ASP A 87 -14.33 -7.44 -0.56
CA ASP A 87 -15.42 -7.61 0.42
C ASP A 87 -16.13 -6.28 0.64
N VAL A 88 -17.35 -6.17 0.09
CA VAL A 88 -18.12 -4.91 0.16
C VAL A 88 -18.67 -4.59 1.54
N ASP A 89 -18.74 -5.56 2.46
CA ASP A 89 -19.18 -5.30 3.84
C ASP A 89 -18.02 -4.77 4.69
N ARG A 90 -16.79 -5.18 4.38
CA ARG A 90 -15.57 -4.78 5.09
C ARG A 90 -14.76 -3.72 4.36
N GLN A 91 -15.16 -3.37 3.13
CA GLN A 91 -14.51 -2.34 2.31
C GLN A 91 -13.02 -2.61 2.06
N VAL A 92 -12.64 -3.87 1.80
CA VAL A 92 -11.25 -4.31 1.66
C VAL A 92 -11.12 -5.45 0.65
N CYS A 93 -9.97 -5.53 -0.02
CA CYS A 93 -9.58 -6.73 -0.79
C CYS A 93 -9.13 -7.84 0.15
N ASP A 94 -9.77 -9.00 0.09
CA ASP A 94 -9.42 -10.19 0.87
C ASP A 94 -9.30 -11.43 -0.03
N TRP A 95 -8.74 -12.51 0.51
CA TRP A 95 -8.59 -13.76 -0.23
C TRP A 95 -9.92 -14.24 -0.79
N LYS A 96 -9.93 -14.57 -2.07
CA LYS A 96 -11.16 -14.95 -2.81
C LYS A 96 -11.96 -16.04 -2.09
N ALA A 97 -11.30 -16.96 -1.40
CA ALA A 97 -11.98 -18.02 -0.64
C ALA A 97 -12.74 -17.52 0.61
N ARG A 98 -12.42 -16.33 1.11
CA ARG A 98 -13.03 -15.73 2.31
C ARG A 98 -14.19 -14.80 1.98
N VAL A 99 -14.19 -14.19 0.80
CA VAL A 99 -15.25 -13.25 0.38
C VAL A 99 -16.50 -14.02 -0.02
N LYS A 100 -17.58 -13.81 0.75
CA LYS A 100 -18.87 -14.50 0.56
C LYS A 100 -19.99 -13.58 0.06
N ASN A 101 -19.68 -12.30 -0.16
CA ASN A 101 -20.67 -11.29 -0.57
C ASN A 101 -20.47 -10.82 -2.03
N CYS A 102 -19.97 -11.69 -2.90
CA CYS A 102 -19.78 -11.40 -4.32
C CYS A 102 -21.09 -11.09 -5.07
N ASP A 103 -22.19 -11.58 -4.57
CA ASP A 103 -23.56 -11.37 -5.08
C ASP A 103 -24.27 -10.16 -4.47
N LYS A 104 -23.63 -9.47 -3.51
CA LYS A 104 -24.18 -8.24 -2.92
C LYS A 104 -24.03 -7.08 -3.89
N LEU A 105 -25.13 -6.78 -4.58
CA LEU A 105 -25.20 -5.73 -5.60
C LEU A 105 -26.05 -4.57 -5.09
N GLU A 106 -25.60 -3.33 -5.37
CA GLU A 106 -26.40 -2.15 -5.06
C GLU A 106 -27.60 -2.04 -6.01
N LYS A 107 -28.77 -1.87 -5.41
CA LYS A 107 -29.99 -1.55 -6.15
C LYS A 107 -30.40 -0.13 -5.78
N PRO A 108 -30.81 0.71 -6.73
CA PRO A 108 -31.30 2.03 -6.41
C PRO A 108 -32.59 1.91 -5.54
N THR A 109 -32.47 2.29 -4.28
CA THR A 109 -33.57 2.32 -3.33
C THR A 109 -34.03 3.75 -3.14
N LYS A 110 -35.34 4.02 -3.40
CA LYS A 110 -35.97 5.30 -3.04
C LYS A 110 -36.26 5.28 -1.53
N VAL A 111 -35.52 6.08 -0.76
CA VAL A 111 -35.82 6.30 0.67
C VAL A 111 -36.51 7.64 0.83
N LYS A 112 -37.70 7.61 1.45
CA LYS A 112 -38.39 8.82 1.92
C LYS A 112 -37.82 9.24 3.29
N PRO A 113 -37.48 10.52 3.51
CA PRO A 113 -37.06 10.98 4.84
C PRO A 113 -38.24 11.15 5.78
N LEU A 114 -38.09 10.63 7.00
CA LEU A 114 -38.96 10.98 8.15
C LEU A 114 -38.23 12.03 8.99
N PHE A 115 -38.91 13.16 9.27
CA PHE A 115 -38.36 14.23 10.10
C PHE A 115 -38.73 14.02 11.56
N ASN A 116 -37.75 14.13 12.48
CA ASN A 116 -37.95 14.31 13.93
C ASN A 116 -37.04 15.47 14.41
N THR A 117 -37.53 16.26 15.34
CA THR A 117 -37.07 17.58 15.73
C THR A 117 -35.88 17.61 16.72
N ASP A 118 -35.17 16.49 16.93
CA ASP A 118 -33.93 16.42 17.69
C ASP A 118 -32.75 15.95 16.82
N GLU A 119 -32.80 16.21 15.51
CA GLU A 119 -31.81 15.72 14.55
C GLU A 119 -30.55 16.63 14.51
N PRO A 120 -29.37 16.02 14.33
CA PRO A 120 -28.13 16.77 14.06
C PRO A 120 -28.34 17.67 12.82
N LEU A 121 -27.71 18.83 12.82
CA LEU A 121 -27.82 19.86 11.77
C LEU A 121 -27.62 19.29 10.35
N CYS A 122 -26.84 18.19 10.22
CA CYS A 122 -26.53 17.54 8.95
C CYS A 122 -26.87 16.05 8.95
N PRO A 123 -27.12 15.46 7.77
CA PRO A 123 -27.27 14.01 7.62
C PRO A 123 -26.04 13.24 8.13
N GLN A 124 -26.26 11.96 8.47
CA GLN A 124 -25.18 11.09 8.95
C GLN A 124 -24.03 11.01 7.92
N GLY A 125 -22.79 11.23 8.40
CA GLY A 125 -21.60 11.28 7.56
C GLY A 125 -21.33 12.66 6.94
N GLN A 126 -22.09 13.69 7.35
CA GLN A 126 -21.85 15.09 6.97
C GLN A 126 -21.68 15.95 8.22
N LEU A 127 -20.90 17.02 8.07
CA LEU A 127 -20.72 18.07 9.08
C LEU A 127 -21.17 19.43 8.51
N ALA A 128 -21.55 20.32 9.40
CA ALA A 128 -21.99 21.66 9.00
C ALA A 128 -20.79 22.60 8.91
N CYS A 129 -20.67 23.33 7.81
CA CYS A 129 -19.85 24.53 7.71
C CYS A 129 -20.37 25.61 8.70
N GLY A 130 -19.58 26.64 8.99
CA GLY A 130 -20.01 27.75 9.82
C GLY A 130 -21.18 28.53 9.25
N ASP A 131 -21.42 28.49 7.94
CA ASP A 131 -22.56 29.05 7.23
C ASP A 131 -23.80 28.13 7.24
N GLY A 132 -23.68 26.91 7.79
CA GLY A 132 -24.76 25.91 7.90
C GLY A 132 -24.93 24.99 6.69
N VAL A 133 -24.06 25.07 5.69
CA VAL A 133 -24.01 24.11 4.56
C VAL A 133 -23.45 22.79 5.07
N CYS A 134 -24.12 21.67 4.72
CA CYS A 134 -23.66 20.35 5.10
C CYS A 134 -22.78 19.75 4.01
N LEU A 135 -21.53 19.45 4.36
CA LEU A 135 -20.57 18.76 3.51
C LEU A 135 -20.22 17.37 4.06
N PRO A 136 -19.78 16.44 3.21
CA PRO A 136 -19.24 15.17 3.68
C PRO A 136 -18.15 15.38 4.73
N GLN A 137 -18.21 14.63 5.83
CA GLN A 137 -17.24 14.74 6.92
C GLN A 137 -15.78 14.60 6.43
N ALA A 138 -15.56 13.82 5.36
CA ALA A 138 -14.23 13.61 4.77
C ALA A 138 -13.58 14.89 4.24
N LEU A 139 -14.36 15.92 3.92
CA LEU A 139 -13.89 17.23 3.44
C LEU A 139 -13.46 18.19 4.56
N PHE A 140 -13.67 17.80 5.82
CA PHE A 140 -13.19 18.59 6.95
C PHE A 140 -11.77 18.19 7.31
N CYS A 141 -10.90 19.16 7.47
CA CYS A 141 -9.49 18.95 7.78
C CYS A 141 -8.72 18.13 6.72
N ASP A 142 -9.06 18.29 5.46
CA ASP A 142 -8.39 17.59 4.36
C ASP A 142 -7.32 18.43 3.65
N GLY A 143 -7.14 19.69 4.09
CA GLY A 143 -6.19 20.65 3.54
C GLY A 143 -6.73 21.46 2.37
N ASN A 144 -8.01 21.27 2.00
CA ASN A 144 -8.69 22.07 0.99
C ASN A 144 -9.81 22.88 1.64
N PHE A 145 -10.08 24.08 1.14
CA PHE A 145 -11.19 24.89 1.60
C PHE A 145 -12.45 24.52 0.81
N ASP A 146 -13.29 23.67 1.40
CA ASP A 146 -14.52 23.15 0.80
C ASP A 146 -15.79 23.87 1.27
N CYS A 147 -15.74 24.49 2.44
CA CYS A 147 -16.75 25.43 2.91
C CYS A 147 -16.53 26.83 2.32
N ASP A 148 -17.61 27.54 1.98
CA ASP A 148 -17.51 28.92 1.46
C ASP A 148 -16.91 29.90 2.50
N ASP A 149 -16.96 29.56 3.78
CA ASP A 149 -16.44 30.33 4.92
C ASP A 149 -15.13 29.77 5.49
N ASP A 150 -14.48 28.82 4.81
CA ASP A 150 -13.24 28.15 5.19
C ASP A 150 -13.31 27.47 6.59
N SER A 151 -14.51 27.20 7.12
CA SER A 151 -14.70 26.67 8.47
C SER A 151 -14.31 25.20 8.60
N ASP A 152 -14.27 24.45 7.51
CA ASP A 152 -13.82 23.07 7.43
C ASP A 152 -12.35 22.88 7.79
N GLU A 153 -11.52 23.93 7.59
CA GLU A 153 -10.08 23.89 7.89
C GLU A 153 -9.68 24.71 9.13
N ASN A 154 -10.65 25.27 9.86
CA ASN A 154 -10.37 26.19 10.99
C ASN A 154 -9.99 25.49 12.31
N ALA A 155 -10.34 24.23 12.53
CA ALA A 155 -10.11 23.50 13.79
C ALA A 155 -9.54 22.11 13.52
N CYS A 156 -8.39 22.06 12.84
CA CYS A 156 -7.78 20.84 12.34
C CYS A 156 -6.54 20.40 13.12
N SER A 157 -6.52 20.66 14.42
CA SER A 157 -5.49 20.04 15.24
C SER A 157 -5.65 18.52 15.30
N VAL A 158 -4.56 17.81 15.56
CA VAL A 158 -4.55 16.33 15.63
C VAL A 158 -5.61 15.79 16.62
N ASP A 159 -6.04 16.58 17.58
CA ASP A 159 -7.06 16.20 18.57
C ASP A 159 -8.48 16.60 18.16
N GLU A 160 -8.63 17.54 17.24
CA GLU A 160 -9.90 18.14 16.81
C GLU A 160 -10.36 17.66 15.42
N ASP A 161 -9.48 16.99 14.64
CA ASP A 161 -9.84 16.38 13.36
C ASP A 161 -11.00 15.38 13.56
N PRO A 162 -12.20 15.63 13.02
CA PRO A 162 -13.35 14.76 13.16
C PRO A 162 -13.15 13.40 12.50
N ASN A 163 -12.18 13.31 11.59
CA ASN A 163 -11.84 12.10 10.83
C ASN A 163 -10.70 11.31 11.47
N ARG A 164 -10.19 11.75 12.63
CA ARG A 164 -9.12 11.05 13.32
C ARG A 164 -9.48 9.60 13.61
N ALA A 165 -8.56 8.70 13.33
CA ALA A 165 -8.70 7.29 13.64
C ALA A 165 -9.03 7.07 15.13
N PRO A 166 -9.96 6.18 15.47
CA PRO A 166 -10.33 5.88 16.85
C PRO A 166 -9.17 5.18 17.58
N VAL A 167 -9.21 5.22 18.90
CA VAL A 167 -8.28 4.41 19.73
C VAL A 167 -8.59 2.93 19.51
N CYS A 168 -7.54 2.10 19.53
CA CYS A 168 -7.68 0.64 19.34
C CYS A 168 -8.77 0.05 20.24
N ASP A 169 -9.78 -0.53 19.60
CA ASP A 169 -10.80 -1.35 20.25
C ASP A 169 -10.67 -2.80 19.74
N THR A 170 -10.10 -3.65 20.58
CA THR A 170 -9.87 -5.06 20.24
C THR A 170 -11.15 -5.89 20.08
N LYS A 171 -12.32 -5.35 20.40
CA LYS A 171 -13.62 -5.98 20.13
C LYS A 171 -14.11 -5.72 18.72
N GLN A 172 -13.75 -4.56 18.17
CA GLN A 172 -14.07 -4.18 16.81
C GLN A 172 -12.98 -4.57 15.82
N CYS A 173 -11.71 -4.43 16.23
CA CYS A 173 -10.55 -4.80 15.45
C CYS A 173 -10.25 -6.30 15.60
N VAL A 174 -10.71 -7.09 14.65
CA VAL A 174 -10.63 -8.55 14.67
C VAL A 174 -9.94 -9.06 13.42
N LEU A 175 -9.01 -10.02 13.59
CA LEU A 175 -8.41 -10.74 12.45
C LEU A 175 -9.48 -11.53 11.68
N PRO A 176 -9.33 -11.71 10.39
CA PRO A 176 -8.14 -11.42 9.54
C PRO A 176 -7.99 -9.97 9.08
N ASP A 177 -8.95 -9.10 9.32
CA ASP A 177 -9.06 -7.81 8.62
C ASP A 177 -8.36 -6.68 9.36
N CYS A 178 -8.36 -6.77 10.67
CA CYS A 178 -7.86 -5.73 11.52
C CYS A 178 -7.03 -6.32 12.65
N PHE A 179 -5.88 -5.71 12.90
CA PHE A 179 -5.07 -5.98 14.07
C PHE A 179 -4.58 -4.68 14.68
N CYS A 180 -4.90 -4.48 15.96
CA CYS A 180 -4.36 -3.39 16.76
C CYS A 180 -4.13 -3.85 18.20
N SER A 181 -3.28 -3.17 18.92
CA SER A 181 -3.10 -3.29 20.35
C SER A 181 -2.73 -1.94 20.96
N SER A 182 -2.95 -1.77 22.26
CA SER A 182 -2.73 -0.49 22.94
C SER A 182 -1.28 -0.03 22.91
N ASP A 183 -0.33 -0.97 22.88
CA ASP A 183 1.12 -0.73 22.95
C ASP A 183 1.90 -1.38 21.80
N GLY A 184 1.21 -2.02 20.83
CA GLY A 184 1.82 -2.67 19.67
C GLY A 184 2.53 -4.00 19.96
N THR A 185 2.58 -4.46 21.22
CA THR A 185 3.42 -5.63 21.59
C THR A 185 2.65 -6.95 21.67
N ARG A 186 1.31 -6.90 21.60
CA ARG A 186 0.45 -8.08 21.71
C ARG A 186 0.64 -9.04 20.56
N ILE A 187 0.83 -10.32 20.88
CA ILE A 187 0.90 -11.38 19.86
C ILE A 187 -0.49 -11.62 19.26
N PRO A 188 -0.60 -11.77 17.92
CA PRO A 188 -1.86 -12.09 17.25
C PRO A 188 -2.54 -13.33 17.87
N SER A 189 -3.87 -13.31 17.97
CA SER A 189 -4.70 -14.34 18.64
C SER A 189 -4.33 -14.64 20.08
N ASN A 190 -3.52 -13.79 20.72
CA ASN A 190 -3.00 -14.00 22.09
C ASN A 190 -2.25 -15.33 22.26
N LEU A 191 -1.55 -15.78 21.23
CA LEU A 191 -0.66 -16.94 21.32
C LEU A 191 0.47 -16.67 22.32
N ASN A 192 0.99 -17.75 22.93
CA ASN A 192 2.19 -17.63 23.74
C ASN A 192 3.45 -17.53 22.85
N PRO A 193 4.53 -16.90 23.32
CA PRO A 193 5.77 -16.80 22.54
C PRO A 193 6.33 -18.16 22.10
N ASP A 194 6.20 -19.20 22.90
CA ASP A 194 6.64 -20.57 22.59
C ASP A 194 5.76 -21.29 21.54
N GLN A 195 4.56 -20.79 21.30
CA GLN A 195 3.65 -21.26 20.25
C GLN A 195 3.80 -20.46 18.95
N THR A 196 4.47 -19.32 18.99
CA THR A 196 4.58 -18.37 17.90
C THR A 196 5.89 -18.56 17.12
N PRO A 197 5.86 -18.75 15.78
CA PRO A 197 7.09 -18.84 15.01
C PRO A 197 7.85 -17.52 15.04
N GLN A 198 9.18 -17.58 15.10
CA GLN A 198 10.00 -16.40 14.87
C GLN A 198 10.11 -16.16 13.36
N MET A 199 9.44 -15.15 12.88
CA MET A 199 9.55 -14.72 11.50
C MET A 199 10.70 -13.73 11.32
N ILE A 200 11.50 -13.90 10.26
CA ILE A 200 12.55 -12.97 9.87
C ILE A 200 12.29 -12.55 8.43
N THR A 201 12.24 -11.25 8.19
CA THR A 201 12.13 -10.71 6.83
C THR A 201 13.46 -10.10 6.40
N ILE A 202 13.97 -10.50 5.24
CA ILE A 202 15.12 -9.87 4.60
C ILE A 202 14.59 -9.03 3.44
N THR A 203 14.84 -7.74 3.47
CA THR A 203 14.35 -6.83 2.43
C THR A 203 15.46 -5.99 1.83
N PHE A 204 15.31 -5.67 0.55
CA PHE A 204 16.17 -4.78 -0.19
C PHE A 204 15.35 -3.63 -0.76
N SER A 205 15.93 -2.43 -0.76
CA SER A 205 15.33 -1.25 -1.39
C SER A 205 16.29 -0.66 -2.41
N GLY A 206 15.75 -0.26 -3.58
CA GLY A 206 16.51 0.35 -4.66
C GLY A 206 16.44 -0.42 -5.98
N ALA A 207 17.34 -0.09 -6.91
CA ALA A 207 17.39 -0.72 -8.22
C ALA A 207 17.89 -2.18 -8.13
N VAL A 208 17.30 -3.04 -8.94
CA VAL A 208 17.78 -4.41 -9.17
C VAL A 208 18.55 -4.43 -10.49
N ASN A 209 19.85 -4.72 -10.46
CA ASN A 209 20.69 -4.67 -11.64
C ASN A 209 21.88 -5.64 -11.55
N VAL A 210 22.81 -5.55 -12.50
CA VAL A 210 23.98 -6.43 -12.58
C VAL A 210 24.90 -6.32 -11.38
N ASP A 211 24.90 -5.19 -10.67
CA ASP A 211 25.78 -4.96 -9.53
C ASP A 211 25.32 -5.73 -8.28
N ASN A 212 24.04 -6.12 -8.21
CA ASN A 212 23.49 -6.71 -6.98
C ASN A 212 22.75 -8.04 -7.16
N VAL A 213 22.47 -8.46 -8.40
CA VAL A 213 21.72 -9.71 -8.66
C VAL A 213 22.45 -10.95 -8.14
N ASP A 214 23.78 -11.00 -8.27
CA ASP A 214 24.58 -12.11 -7.79
C ASP A 214 24.57 -12.20 -6.25
N LEU A 215 24.56 -11.05 -5.57
CA LEU A 215 24.38 -10.98 -4.12
C LEU A 215 23.07 -11.62 -3.68
N TYR A 216 21.97 -11.30 -4.39
CA TYR A 216 20.65 -11.86 -4.08
C TYR A 216 20.61 -13.38 -4.30
N GLN A 217 21.21 -13.87 -5.39
CA GLN A 217 21.32 -15.31 -5.66
C GLN A 217 22.14 -16.04 -4.59
N ASP A 218 23.20 -15.41 -4.09
CA ASP A 218 24.03 -15.97 -3.02
C ASP A 218 23.30 -16.01 -1.66
N ILE A 219 22.46 -15.03 -1.37
CA ILE A 219 21.67 -14.99 -0.13
C ILE A 219 20.51 -15.99 -0.18
N PHE A 220 19.78 -16.04 -1.29
CA PHE A 220 18.58 -16.86 -1.46
C PHE A 220 18.85 -18.12 -2.30
N LYS A 221 19.89 -18.88 -1.93
CA LYS A 221 20.24 -20.15 -2.61
C LYS A 221 19.10 -21.16 -2.54
N ASP A 222 18.99 -21.99 -3.57
CA ASP A 222 17.92 -22.99 -3.68
C ASP A 222 17.97 -24.06 -2.57
N ASP A 223 19.11 -24.29 -1.96
CA ASP A 223 19.32 -25.24 -0.87
C ASP A 223 18.97 -24.67 0.52
N ARG A 224 18.81 -23.34 0.65
CA ARG A 224 18.38 -22.68 1.88
C ARG A 224 16.88 -22.79 2.06
N LYS A 225 16.47 -23.60 3.01
CA LYS A 225 15.07 -23.92 3.23
C LYS A 225 14.66 -23.65 4.68
N ASN A 226 13.44 -23.16 4.81
CA ASN A 226 12.73 -23.11 6.08
C ASN A 226 12.40 -24.52 6.60
N PRO A 227 12.06 -24.67 7.90
CA PRO A 227 11.68 -25.97 8.47
C PRO A 227 10.51 -26.68 7.79
N ASN A 228 9.64 -25.95 7.07
CA ASN A 228 8.55 -26.53 6.26
C ASN A 228 9.02 -27.05 4.90
N GLY A 229 10.32 -26.97 4.59
CA GLY A 229 10.91 -27.41 3.33
C GLY A 229 10.87 -26.38 2.20
N CYS A 230 10.15 -25.27 2.36
CA CYS A 230 10.11 -24.18 1.37
C CYS A 230 11.39 -23.38 1.36
N GLN A 231 11.88 -23.00 0.19
CA GLN A 231 13.02 -22.12 0.03
C GLN A 231 12.75 -20.78 0.73
N ILE A 232 13.76 -20.20 1.37
CA ILE A 232 13.65 -18.86 1.95
C ILE A 232 13.43 -17.82 0.87
N LYS A 233 12.64 -16.79 1.18
CA LYS A 233 12.30 -15.71 0.24
C LYS A 233 12.56 -14.35 0.89
N GLY A 234 12.79 -13.33 0.06
CA GLY A 234 12.92 -11.95 0.49
C GLY A 234 11.92 -11.04 -0.20
N SER A 235 11.79 -9.80 0.29
CA SER A 235 10.96 -8.76 -0.30
C SER A 235 11.84 -7.66 -0.89
N PHE A 236 11.56 -7.28 -2.13
CA PHE A 236 12.33 -6.29 -2.89
C PHE A 236 11.46 -5.09 -3.22
N PHE A 237 11.77 -3.93 -2.63
CA PHE A 237 11.14 -2.66 -2.96
C PHE A 237 11.94 -1.99 -4.07
N VAL A 238 11.42 -2.08 -5.29
CA VAL A 238 12.18 -1.77 -6.50
C VAL A 238 11.94 -0.34 -6.95
N SER A 239 13.04 0.41 -7.14
CA SER A 239 13.03 1.71 -7.80
C SER A 239 13.18 1.57 -9.31
N HIS A 240 12.65 2.55 -10.07
CA HIS A 240 12.66 2.47 -11.52
C HIS A 240 14.05 2.68 -12.13
N ARG A 241 14.73 3.77 -11.74
CA ARG A 241 15.99 4.18 -12.37
C ARG A 241 17.08 3.11 -12.15
N TYR A 242 17.78 2.74 -13.21
CA TYR A 242 18.86 1.74 -13.23
C TYR A 242 18.43 0.28 -12.96
N THR A 243 17.14 0.00 -12.97
CA THR A 243 16.63 -1.36 -12.78
C THR A 243 16.67 -2.16 -14.08
N ASN A 244 17.11 -3.41 -13.96
CA ASN A 244 16.99 -4.46 -14.95
C ASN A 244 15.71 -5.26 -14.70
N TYR A 245 14.68 -5.02 -15.48
CA TYR A 245 13.37 -5.65 -15.32
C TYR A 245 13.37 -7.15 -15.59
N SER A 246 14.32 -7.67 -16.39
CA SER A 246 14.50 -9.12 -16.54
C SER A 246 14.98 -9.78 -15.25
N ALA A 247 15.82 -9.11 -14.48
CA ALA A 247 16.25 -9.59 -13.17
C ALA A 247 15.13 -9.52 -12.13
N VAL A 248 14.30 -8.46 -12.16
CA VAL A 248 13.09 -8.37 -11.32
C VAL A 248 12.11 -9.48 -11.65
N GLN A 249 11.90 -9.77 -12.94
CA GLN A 249 11.07 -10.89 -13.38
C GLN A 249 11.60 -12.23 -12.83
N GLU A 250 12.90 -12.43 -12.84
CA GLU A 250 13.51 -13.65 -12.29
C GLU A 250 13.29 -13.76 -10.78
N LEU A 251 13.49 -12.68 -10.02
CA LEU A 251 13.21 -12.66 -8.58
C LEU A 251 11.74 -13.00 -8.30
N HIS A 252 10.81 -12.39 -9.01
CA HIS A 252 9.38 -12.69 -8.88
C HIS A 252 9.06 -14.15 -9.21
N ARG A 253 9.62 -14.68 -10.29
CA ARG A 253 9.44 -16.08 -10.71
C ARG A 253 9.99 -17.08 -9.69
N LYS A 254 11.05 -16.73 -8.98
CA LYS A 254 11.59 -17.52 -7.87
C LYS A 254 10.74 -17.44 -6.60
N GLY A 255 9.63 -16.68 -6.62
CA GLY A 255 8.70 -16.53 -5.51
C GLY A 255 9.08 -15.46 -4.50
N HIS A 256 10.07 -14.61 -4.81
CA HIS A 256 10.33 -13.42 -4.02
C HIS A 256 9.20 -12.41 -4.18
N GLU A 257 8.98 -11.62 -3.16
CA GLU A 257 8.00 -10.53 -3.19
C GLU A 257 8.61 -9.30 -3.84
N ILE A 258 7.85 -8.68 -4.75
CA ILE A 258 8.19 -7.42 -5.38
C ILE A 258 7.23 -6.35 -4.87
N GLY A 259 7.78 -5.31 -4.29
CA GLY A 259 7.07 -4.12 -3.83
C GLY A 259 7.56 -2.87 -4.55
N VAL A 260 6.83 -1.78 -4.35
CA VAL A 260 7.11 -0.48 -4.97
C VAL A 260 7.99 0.36 -4.05
N PHE A 261 9.03 0.99 -4.64
CA PHE A 261 9.83 2.00 -3.94
C PHE A 261 9.55 3.40 -4.48
N SER A 262 9.70 3.67 -5.76
CA SER A 262 9.24 4.87 -6.50
C SER A 262 9.74 4.88 -7.94
N ILE A 263 9.27 5.81 -8.75
CA ILE A 263 9.83 6.10 -10.07
C ILE A 263 11.09 6.98 -9.93
N SER A 264 10.93 8.17 -9.37
CA SER A 264 11.97 9.20 -9.40
C SER A 264 13.06 9.00 -8.35
N ASN A 265 12.72 8.38 -7.23
CA ASN A 265 13.56 8.33 -6.02
C ASN A 265 14.17 9.71 -5.72
N ARG A 266 13.32 10.75 -5.76
CA ARG A 266 13.73 12.17 -5.65
C ARG A 266 14.45 12.43 -4.34
N GLU A 267 15.63 13.05 -4.44
CA GLU A 267 16.48 13.39 -3.29
C GLU A 267 15.97 14.63 -2.54
N SER A 268 14.71 14.62 -2.17
CA SER A 268 14.07 15.68 -1.39
C SER A 268 13.14 15.05 -0.35
N PRO A 269 13.56 14.95 0.91
CA PRO A 269 12.69 14.45 1.97
C PRO A 269 11.37 15.22 2.09
N ASP A 270 11.38 16.53 1.87
CA ASP A 270 10.18 17.37 1.94
C ASP A 270 9.16 17.03 0.85
N TYR A 271 9.61 16.62 -0.33
CA TYR A 271 8.74 16.15 -1.39
C TYR A 271 7.91 14.93 -0.95
N TRP A 272 8.52 13.99 -0.24
CA TRP A 272 7.83 12.81 0.28
C TRP A 272 6.94 13.13 1.49
N THR A 273 7.41 13.99 2.38
CA THR A 273 6.67 14.34 3.61
C THR A 273 5.41 15.17 3.33
N HIS A 274 5.47 16.03 2.31
CA HIS A 274 4.40 16.99 1.97
C HIS A 274 3.85 16.79 0.55
N GLY A 275 4.12 15.63 -0.07
CA GLY A 275 3.63 15.30 -1.40
C GLY A 275 2.11 15.29 -1.46
N THR A 276 1.57 15.82 -2.55
CA THR A 276 0.14 15.76 -2.85
C THR A 276 -0.30 14.33 -3.15
N TYR A 277 -1.61 14.10 -3.19
CA TYR A 277 -2.17 12.82 -3.65
C TYR A 277 -1.65 12.45 -5.05
N ASP A 278 -1.60 13.40 -5.97
CA ASP A 278 -1.13 13.18 -7.34
C ASP A 278 0.37 12.86 -7.39
N ASP A 279 1.19 13.46 -6.52
CA ASP A 279 2.61 13.12 -6.40
C ASP A 279 2.77 11.65 -5.96
N TRP A 280 2.05 11.22 -4.94
CA TRP A 280 2.09 9.84 -4.46
C TRP A 280 1.51 8.87 -5.48
N LEU A 281 0.43 9.23 -6.17
CA LEU A 281 -0.19 8.43 -7.22
C LEU A 281 0.79 8.20 -8.37
N THR A 282 1.39 9.26 -8.89
CA THR A 282 2.32 9.15 -10.03
C THR A 282 3.56 8.36 -9.67
N GLU A 283 4.12 8.58 -8.49
CA GLU A 283 5.33 7.88 -8.03
C GLU A 283 5.09 6.39 -7.74
N MET A 284 4.03 6.03 -7.01
CA MET A 284 3.84 4.67 -6.51
C MET A 284 2.98 3.82 -7.45
N ALA A 285 1.82 4.29 -7.85
CA ALA A 285 0.99 3.55 -8.81
C ALA A 285 1.65 3.52 -10.19
N GLY A 286 2.30 4.61 -10.60
CA GLY A 286 3.11 4.63 -11.81
C GLY A 286 4.26 3.62 -11.76
N ALA A 287 4.99 3.52 -10.65
CA ALA A 287 6.06 2.52 -10.50
C ALA A 287 5.52 1.09 -10.55
N ARG A 288 4.33 0.83 -9.98
CA ARG A 288 3.67 -0.48 -10.11
C ARG A 288 3.38 -0.81 -11.57
N LEU A 289 2.82 0.13 -12.33
CA LEU A 289 2.54 -0.07 -13.76
C LEU A 289 3.82 -0.39 -14.55
N ILE A 290 4.93 0.30 -14.25
CA ILE A 290 6.23 0.04 -14.87
C ILE A 290 6.70 -1.39 -14.55
N LEU A 291 6.63 -1.82 -13.30
CA LEU A 291 7.01 -3.17 -12.86
C LEU A 291 6.13 -4.25 -13.50
N GLU A 292 4.82 -4.06 -13.49
CA GLU A 292 3.86 -4.98 -14.13
C GLU A 292 4.15 -5.15 -15.62
N ARG A 293 4.41 -4.05 -16.32
CA ARG A 293 4.66 -4.05 -17.76
C ARG A 293 6.02 -4.63 -18.10
N TYR A 294 7.09 -4.12 -17.52
CA TYR A 294 8.46 -4.41 -17.98
C TYR A 294 9.11 -5.60 -17.28
N ALA A 295 8.66 -5.99 -16.08
CA ALA A 295 9.02 -7.26 -15.46
C ALA A 295 7.98 -8.36 -15.72
N ASN A 296 6.92 -8.08 -16.52
CA ASN A 296 5.86 -9.03 -16.87
C ASN A 296 5.21 -9.69 -15.63
N ILE A 297 4.92 -8.89 -14.61
CA ILE A 297 4.24 -9.33 -13.39
C ILE A 297 2.75 -9.04 -13.56
N THR A 298 1.99 -10.03 -14.03
CA THR A 298 0.59 -9.86 -14.42
C THR A 298 -0.41 -10.44 -13.43
N ASP A 299 0.06 -10.90 -12.27
CA ASP A 299 -0.74 -11.55 -11.24
C ASP A 299 -1.25 -10.58 -10.16
N ASN A 300 -1.07 -9.26 -10.36
CA ASN A 300 -1.40 -8.19 -9.41
C ASN A 300 -0.80 -8.43 -8.01
N SER A 301 0.38 -9.05 -7.92
CA SER A 301 1.05 -9.36 -6.66
C SER A 301 1.87 -8.19 -6.10
N ILE A 302 1.98 -7.07 -6.85
CA ILE A 302 2.70 -5.87 -6.40
C ILE A 302 1.77 -5.03 -5.51
N ILE A 303 1.77 -5.31 -4.22
CA ILE A 303 0.80 -4.79 -3.25
C ILE A 303 1.44 -4.09 -2.05
N GLY A 304 2.76 -4.10 -1.95
CA GLY A 304 3.52 -3.44 -0.89
C GLY A 304 4.21 -2.18 -1.35
N VAL A 305 4.28 -1.19 -0.46
CA VAL A 305 4.93 0.11 -0.70
C VAL A 305 6.00 0.34 0.37
N ARG A 306 7.10 0.96 -0.02
CA ARG A 306 8.07 1.57 0.89
C ARG A 306 8.45 2.95 0.37
N ALA A 307 8.23 3.98 1.18
CA ALA A 307 8.57 5.35 0.84
C ALA A 307 10.08 5.57 0.82
N PRO A 308 10.62 6.30 -0.15
CA PRO A 308 12.01 6.74 -0.14
C PRO A 308 12.37 7.48 1.15
N TYR A 309 13.58 7.24 1.65
CA TYR A 309 14.08 7.80 2.91
C TYR A 309 13.22 7.48 4.13
N LEU A 310 12.28 6.51 4.03
CA LEU A 310 11.25 6.22 5.04
C LEU A 310 10.43 7.48 5.39
N ARG A 311 10.22 8.38 4.43
CA ARG A 311 9.44 9.60 4.62
C ARG A 311 7.98 9.33 4.32
N VAL A 312 7.17 9.38 5.37
CA VAL A 312 5.74 9.13 5.30
C VAL A 312 5.01 10.41 4.90
N GLY A 313 4.06 10.30 3.98
CA GLY A 313 3.30 11.42 3.41
C GLY A 313 1.93 11.66 4.05
N GLY A 314 1.73 11.21 5.29
CA GLY A 314 0.48 11.44 6.02
C GLY A 314 -0.74 10.77 5.39
N ASN A 315 -1.91 11.33 5.67
CA ASN A 315 -3.17 10.80 5.15
C ASN A 315 -3.17 10.68 3.62
N THR A 316 -2.56 11.65 2.94
CA THR A 316 -2.49 11.70 1.47
C THR A 316 -1.85 10.45 0.85
N GLN A 317 -0.72 9.97 1.42
CA GLN A 317 -0.09 8.72 0.99
C GLN A 317 -1.04 7.53 1.19
N PHE A 318 -1.68 7.42 2.36
CA PHE A 318 -2.51 6.26 2.69
C PHE A 318 -3.88 6.29 2.02
N GLU A 319 -4.40 7.45 1.65
CA GLU A 319 -5.56 7.60 0.77
C GLU A 319 -5.23 7.08 -0.63
N MET A 320 -4.11 7.49 -1.21
CA MET A 320 -3.63 6.94 -2.48
C MET A 320 -3.45 5.42 -2.40
N MET A 321 -2.86 4.89 -1.33
CA MET A 321 -2.68 3.45 -1.16
C MET A 321 -4.02 2.72 -1.08
N THR A 322 -5.00 3.28 -0.38
CA THR A 322 -6.36 2.74 -0.29
C THR A 322 -7.02 2.70 -1.66
N ASP A 323 -6.95 3.80 -2.38
CA ASP A 323 -7.58 3.94 -3.70
C ASP A 323 -6.94 3.04 -4.76
N GLN A 324 -5.64 2.87 -4.67
CA GLN A 324 -4.88 2.01 -5.57
C GLN A 324 -4.78 0.55 -5.08
N LEU A 325 -5.47 0.20 -3.98
CA LEU A 325 -5.52 -1.15 -3.43
C LEU A 325 -4.13 -1.72 -3.10
N PHE A 326 -3.23 -0.89 -2.59
CA PHE A 326 -2.04 -1.38 -1.91
C PHE A 326 -2.44 -1.96 -0.55
N ILE A 327 -1.88 -3.08 -0.19
CA ILE A 327 -2.27 -3.83 1.01
C ILE A 327 -1.47 -3.38 2.23
N TYR A 328 -0.19 -3.03 2.03
CA TYR A 328 0.65 -2.63 3.15
C TYR A 328 1.68 -1.58 2.78
N ASP A 329 2.01 -0.77 3.77
CA ASP A 329 3.19 0.10 3.82
C ASP A 329 4.28 -0.52 4.69
N SER A 330 5.52 -0.14 4.43
CA SER A 330 6.68 -0.45 5.27
C SER A 330 7.60 0.77 5.34
N SER A 331 7.04 1.88 5.82
CA SER A 331 7.77 3.15 5.91
C SER A 331 7.70 3.80 7.29
N ILE A 332 6.65 3.50 8.08
CA ILE A 332 6.50 4.04 9.42
C ILE A 332 7.52 3.39 10.34
N THR A 333 8.30 4.24 10.99
CA THR A 333 9.35 3.82 11.90
C THR A 333 8.87 3.88 13.36
N ALA A 334 9.29 2.92 14.16
CA ALA A 334 9.00 2.88 15.58
C ALA A 334 10.28 3.06 16.41
N PRO A 335 10.21 3.78 17.55
CA PRO A 335 11.37 3.97 18.41
C PRO A 335 11.86 2.66 19.00
N LEU A 336 13.14 2.63 19.36
CA LEU A 336 13.75 1.49 20.01
C LEU A 336 13.01 1.14 21.31
N SER A 337 12.55 -0.09 21.39
CA SER A 337 11.89 -0.66 22.57
C SER A 337 12.51 -2.00 22.95
N SER A 338 12.46 -2.34 24.24
CA SER A 338 12.90 -3.65 24.74
C SER A 338 12.04 -4.80 24.18
N VAL A 339 10.76 -4.54 23.91
CA VAL A 339 9.84 -5.47 23.27
C VAL A 339 9.43 -4.87 21.92
N PRO A 340 9.76 -5.53 20.80
CA PRO A 340 9.44 -5.01 19.47
C PRO A 340 7.93 -4.99 19.20
N LEU A 341 7.51 -4.11 18.28
CA LEU A 341 6.13 -3.99 17.85
C LEU A 341 5.80 -5.04 16.79
N TRP A 342 4.59 -5.57 16.87
CA TRP A 342 3.98 -6.33 15.78
C TRP A 342 3.47 -5.38 14.67
N PRO A 343 3.39 -5.83 13.42
CA PRO A 343 2.65 -5.12 12.39
C PRO A 343 1.20 -4.88 12.83
N TYR A 344 0.59 -3.81 12.37
CA TYR A 344 -0.76 -3.42 12.73
C TYR A 344 -1.50 -2.85 11.53
N THR A 345 -2.82 -2.69 11.65
CA THR A 345 -3.61 -2.00 10.63
C THR A 345 -3.89 -0.58 11.03
N LEU A 346 -3.94 0.32 10.06
CA LEU A 346 -4.22 1.74 10.26
C LEU A 346 -5.72 2.07 10.36
N TYR A 347 -6.59 1.09 10.57
CA TYR A 347 -8.00 1.35 10.93
C TYR A 347 -8.15 2.10 12.25
N PHE A 348 -7.18 1.92 13.14
CA PHE A 348 -7.11 2.55 14.45
C PHE A 348 -5.80 3.32 14.58
N ARG A 349 -5.74 4.20 15.59
CA ARG A 349 -4.52 4.93 15.91
C ARG A 349 -3.34 3.98 16.07
N MET A 350 -2.21 4.41 15.55
CA MET A 350 -0.94 3.69 15.75
C MET A 350 -0.66 3.49 17.25
N PRO A 351 -0.07 2.34 17.63
CA PRO A 351 0.22 2.04 19.04
C PRO A 351 1.44 2.80 19.59
N HIS A 352 2.07 3.63 18.79
CA HIS A 352 3.24 4.43 19.14
C HIS A 352 3.12 5.84 18.58
N LYS A 353 3.94 6.75 19.07
CA LYS A 353 4.03 8.10 18.50
C LYS A 353 4.72 8.06 17.13
N CYS A 354 4.34 8.99 16.29
CA CYS A 354 5.06 9.24 15.05
C CYS A 354 6.54 9.50 15.37
N HIS A 355 7.43 8.68 14.84
CA HIS A 355 8.84 8.64 15.19
C HIS A 355 9.72 9.08 14.03
N GLY A 356 10.85 9.72 14.35
CA GLY A 356 11.79 10.24 13.38
C GLY A 356 11.61 11.73 13.09
N ASN A 357 12.64 12.34 12.50
CA ASN A 357 12.63 13.77 12.17
C ASN A 357 11.72 14.04 10.98
N ALA A 358 10.81 15.00 11.13
CA ALA A 358 9.89 15.47 10.11
C ALA A 358 9.05 14.32 9.47
N GLN A 359 8.64 13.36 10.27
CA GLN A 359 7.68 12.34 9.84
C GLN A 359 6.26 12.89 9.85
N ASN A 360 5.51 12.56 8.82
CA ASN A 360 4.10 12.90 8.68
C ASN A 360 3.29 11.60 8.69
N CYS A 361 3.00 11.06 9.89
CA CYS A 361 2.24 9.82 10.02
C CYS A 361 0.75 10.08 9.83
N PRO A 362 -0.02 9.09 9.31
CA PRO A 362 -1.44 9.26 9.11
C PRO A 362 -2.19 9.44 10.44
N SER A 363 -3.13 10.36 10.46
CA SER A 363 -4.03 10.61 11.60
C SER A 363 -5.39 9.91 11.44
N ARG A 364 -5.81 9.63 10.20
CA ARG A 364 -7.10 9.05 9.83
C ARG A 364 -7.06 7.53 9.72
N SER A 365 -8.23 6.91 9.63
CA SER A 365 -8.37 5.48 9.42
C SER A 365 -8.11 5.10 7.98
N HIS A 366 -7.23 4.12 7.76
CA HIS A 366 -6.92 3.57 6.46
C HIS A 366 -6.95 2.04 6.49
N PRO A 367 -7.54 1.35 5.50
CA PRO A 367 -7.57 -0.11 5.42
C PRO A 367 -6.22 -0.69 4.91
N VAL A 368 -5.13 -0.25 5.51
CA VAL A 368 -3.76 -0.58 5.10
C VAL A 368 -3.03 -1.21 6.28
N TRP A 369 -2.28 -2.27 6.04
CA TRP A 369 -1.35 -2.84 7.00
C TRP A 369 -0.08 -2.00 7.07
N GLU A 370 0.42 -1.81 8.27
CA GLU A 370 1.74 -1.24 8.49
C GLU A 370 2.71 -2.34 8.93
N MET A 371 3.65 -2.63 8.07
CA MET A 371 4.81 -3.47 8.37
C MET A 371 5.87 -2.60 9.07
N VAL A 372 5.54 -2.22 10.30
CA VAL A 372 6.30 -1.24 11.09
C VAL A 372 7.79 -1.56 11.15
N MET A 373 8.60 -0.55 10.90
CA MET A 373 10.05 -0.67 10.94
C MET A 373 10.56 -0.40 12.36
N ASN A 374 10.68 -1.47 13.14
CA ASN A 374 11.26 -1.41 14.47
C ASN A 374 12.74 -0.99 14.39
N GLU A 375 13.16 -0.04 15.20
CA GLU A 375 14.58 0.25 15.34
C GLU A 375 15.36 -0.97 15.83
N LEU A 376 16.49 -1.24 15.17
CA LEU A 376 17.44 -2.28 15.56
C LEU A 376 18.34 -1.76 16.67
N ASP A 377 18.52 -2.58 17.69
CA ASP A 377 19.26 -2.23 18.90
C ASP A 377 20.77 -2.38 18.68
N ARG A 378 21.52 -1.34 19.05
CA ARG A 378 22.99 -1.28 18.97
C ARG A 378 23.67 -1.32 20.34
N ARG A 379 22.91 -1.42 21.43
CA ARG A 379 23.43 -1.28 22.79
C ARG A 379 24.40 -2.39 23.21
N ASP A 380 24.43 -3.50 22.47
CA ASP A 380 25.42 -4.56 22.68
C ASP A 380 26.80 -4.24 22.08
N ASP A 381 26.96 -3.07 21.47
CA ASP A 381 28.21 -2.59 20.93
C ASP A 381 28.98 -1.82 22.01
N PRO A 382 30.25 -2.15 22.27
CA PRO A 382 31.06 -1.43 23.25
C PRO A 382 31.34 0.04 22.87
N GLU A 383 31.18 0.41 21.58
CA GLU A 383 31.25 1.78 21.10
C GLU A 383 29.87 2.48 21.07
N PHE A 384 28.83 1.87 21.64
CA PHE A 384 27.49 2.41 21.65
C PHE A 384 27.45 3.75 22.40
N ASP A 385 26.92 4.76 21.72
CA ASP A 385 26.60 6.06 22.31
C ASP A 385 25.09 6.09 22.63
N GLU A 386 24.73 6.21 23.90
CA GLU A 386 23.32 6.28 24.36
C GLU A 386 22.55 7.47 23.77
N THR A 387 23.24 8.48 23.25
CA THR A 387 22.63 9.62 22.58
C THR A 387 22.19 9.32 21.15
N LEU A 388 22.70 8.24 20.55
CA LEU A 388 22.34 7.83 19.21
C LEU A 388 21.11 6.92 19.27
N PRO A 389 20.06 7.22 18.51
CA PRO A 389 18.91 6.33 18.39
C PRO A 389 19.32 4.99 17.74
N GLY A 390 18.44 4.02 17.74
CA GLY A 390 18.58 2.79 16.96
C GLY A 390 18.71 3.05 15.46
N CYS A 391 18.70 2.02 14.65
CA CYS A 391 18.75 2.14 13.19
C CYS A 391 17.64 1.29 12.55
N HIS A 392 17.01 1.78 11.48
CA HIS A 392 15.93 1.08 10.79
C HIS A 392 16.45 0.20 9.66
N PHE A 393 17.47 0.66 8.95
CA PHE A 393 18.22 -0.14 7.99
C PHE A 393 19.53 -0.59 8.63
N VAL A 394 19.92 -1.85 8.43
CA VAL A 394 21.23 -2.34 8.86
C VAL A 394 22.33 -1.48 8.25
N SER A 395 22.16 -1.07 7.00
CA SER A 395 23.08 -0.18 6.30
C SER A 395 23.18 1.25 6.86
N SER A 396 22.25 1.66 7.70
CA SER A 396 22.29 2.97 8.39
C SER A 396 22.88 2.92 9.80
N CYS A 397 23.24 1.73 10.27
CA CYS A 397 23.88 1.54 11.57
C CYS A 397 25.38 1.90 11.44
N THR A 398 25.73 3.12 11.73
CA THR A 398 27.07 3.70 11.47
C THR A 398 28.19 3.10 12.29
N ASN A 399 27.88 2.38 13.37
CA ASN A 399 28.82 1.71 14.26
C ASN A 399 29.28 0.34 13.77
N ILE A 400 28.57 -0.29 12.81
CA ILE A 400 28.97 -1.57 12.24
C ILE A 400 30.09 -1.36 11.21
N ARG A 401 31.34 -1.71 11.60
CA ARG A 401 32.53 -1.53 10.76
C ARG A 401 33.27 -2.84 10.49
N THR A 402 33.07 -3.85 11.32
CA THR A 402 33.71 -5.16 11.22
C THR A 402 32.69 -6.28 11.10
N GLY A 403 33.13 -7.43 10.59
CA GLY A 403 32.28 -8.61 10.52
C GLY A 403 31.84 -9.11 11.90
N GLU A 404 32.70 -9.00 12.92
CA GLU A 404 32.38 -9.40 14.29
C GLU A 404 31.28 -8.52 14.88
N GLN A 405 31.37 -7.21 14.71
CA GLN A 405 30.30 -6.28 15.13
C GLN A 405 28.97 -6.60 14.43
N PHE A 406 29.02 -6.92 13.14
CA PHE A 406 27.83 -7.30 12.39
C PHE A 406 27.22 -8.60 12.90
N GLN A 407 28.03 -9.59 13.23
CA GLN A 407 27.56 -10.86 13.80
C GLN A 407 26.89 -10.65 15.16
N HIS A 408 27.53 -9.91 16.06
CA HIS A 408 26.95 -9.57 17.37
C HIS A 408 25.63 -8.81 17.23
N PHE A 409 25.59 -7.83 16.33
CA PHE A 409 24.40 -7.05 16.05
C PHE A 409 23.21 -7.90 15.57
N LEU A 410 23.44 -8.82 14.65
CA LEU A 410 22.40 -9.74 14.17
C LEU A 410 21.89 -10.63 15.29
N GLU A 411 22.78 -11.22 16.07
CA GLU A 411 22.43 -12.11 17.18
C GLU A 411 21.70 -11.35 18.30
N HIS A 412 22.16 -10.17 18.69
CA HIS A 412 21.52 -9.34 19.70
C HIS A 412 20.06 -9.01 19.33
N ASN A 413 19.84 -8.51 18.10
CA ASN A 413 18.49 -8.20 17.65
C ASN A 413 17.61 -9.45 17.49
N PHE A 414 18.18 -10.56 17.01
CA PHE A 414 17.46 -11.82 16.97
C PHE A 414 16.99 -12.23 18.37
N GLN A 415 17.87 -12.22 19.37
CA GLN A 415 17.51 -12.59 20.74
C GLN A 415 16.48 -11.63 21.35
N ARG A 416 16.54 -10.34 21.02
CA ARG A 416 15.54 -9.36 21.47
C ARG A 416 14.14 -9.71 20.99
N HIS A 417 13.95 -10.13 19.74
CA HIS A 417 12.68 -10.56 19.18
C HIS A 417 12.31 -11.97 19.69
N TYR A 418 13.24 -12.88 19.64
CA TYR A 418 13.03 -14.30 19.94
C TYR A 418 12.63 -14.57 21.40
N ARG A 419 13.24 -13.88 22.35
CA ARG A 419 13.01 -14.08 23.80
C ARG A 419 11.89 -13.23 24.37
N THR A 420 11.33 -12.31 23.61
CA THR A 420 10.23 -11.45 24.08
C THR A 420 8.90 -11.91 23.49
N ASN A 421 8.38 -11.19 22.50
CA ASN A 421 7.05 -11.43 21.97
C ASN A 421 7.02 -12.04 20.56
N ARG A 422 8.17 -12.49 20.03
CA ARG A 422 8.25 -13.10 18.69
C ARG A 422 7.78 -12.18 17.54
N ALA A 423 7.69 -10.87 17.76
CA ALA A 423 7.41 -9.93 16.67
C ALA A 423 8.41 -10.16 15.52
N PRO A 424 7.98 -10.03 14.26
CA PRO A 424 8.85 -10.26 13.11
C PRO A 424 10.12 -9.43 13.17
N LEU A 425 11.28 -10.05 12.98
CA LEU A 425 12.56 -9.35 12.87
C LEU A 425 12.75 -8.87 11.42
N GLY A 426 12.72 -7.57 11.19
CA GLY A 426 13.02 -6.98 9.89
C GLY A 426 14.52 -6.67 9.74
N LEU A 427 15.15 -7.30 8.77
CA LEU A 427 16.52 -7.00 8.35
C LEU A 427 16.47 -6.30 6.98
N HIS A 428 16.65 -4.99 6.99
CA HIS A 428 16.49 -4.13 5.82
C HIS A 428 17.84 -3.65 5.32
N PHE A 429 18.13 -3.84 4.03
CA PHE A 429 19.43 -3.57 3.45
C PHE A 429 19.37 -2.69 2.19
N HIS A 430 20.43 -1.93 1.97
CA HIS A 430 20.86 -1.52 0.65
C HIS A 430 21.97 -2.48 0.20
N ALA A 431 21.86 -3.06 -0.99
CA ALA A 431 22.78 -4.11 -1.47
C ALA A 431 24.26 -3.70 -1.38
N ALA A 432 24.57 -2.48 -1.82
CA ALA A 432 25.93 -1.94 -1.80
C ALA A 432 26.60 -1.98 -0.40
N TRP A 433 25.81 -1.90 0.67
CA TRP A 433 26.38 -1.99 2.02
C TRP A 433 26.89 -3.41 2.33
N LEU A 434 26.17 -4.45 1.93
CA LEU A 434 26.63 -5.83 2.13
C LEU A 434 27.88 -6.15 1.32
N GLU A 435 28.13 -5.44 0.24
CA GLU A 435 29.30 -5.57 -0.62
C GLU A 435 30.47 -4.67 -0.18
N SER A 436 30.20 -3.68 0.66
CA SER A 436 31.21 -2.74 1.16
C SER A 436 32.30 -3.42 2.03
N ASN A 437 31.97 -4.57 2.60
CA ASN A 437 32.91 -5.39 3.38
C ASN A 437 32.76 -6.86 3.00
N LYS A 438 33.89 -7.49 2.64
CA LYS A 438 33.94 -8.91 2.20
C LYS A 438 33.36 -9.91 3.19
N ASP A 439 33.32 -9.56 4.49
CA ASP A 439 32.85 -10.44 5.54
C ASP A 439 31.33 -10.36 5.75
N TYR A 440 30.69 -9.23 5.37
CA TYR A 440 29.25 -9.01 5.67
C TYR A 440 28.34 -10.04 5.01
N LYS A 441 28.54 -10.31 3.72
CA LYS A 441 27.77 -11.34 3.00
C LYS A 441 27.93 -12.72 3.63
N LYS A 442 29.16 -13.08 4.03
CA LYS A 442 29.46 -14.36 4.67
C LYS A 442 28.78 -14.47 6.03
N ILE A 443 28.81 -13.40 6.84
CA ILE A 443 28.20 -13.37 8.16
C ILE A 443 26.68 -13.48 8.07
N LEU A 444 26.06 -12.71 7.16
CA LEU A 444 24.62 -12.84 6.92
C LEU A 444 24.25 -14.26 6.46
N SER A 445 25.05 -14.84 5.56
CA SER A 445 24.85 -16.22 5.11
C SER A 445 24.93 -17.23 6.25
N ASN A 446 25.94 -17.11 7.11
CA ASN A 446 26.09 -18.00 8.29
C ASN A 446 24.93 -17.82 9.27
N PHE A 447 24.49 -16.58 9.50
CA PHE A 447 23.32 -16.31 10.34
C PHE A 447 22.06 -16.97 9.78
N ILE A 448 21.80 -16.85 8.49
CA ILE A 448 20.67 -17.51 7.83
C ILE A 448 20.75 -19.02 8.00
N ASP A 449 21.93 -19.63 7.69
CA ASP A 449 22.13 -21.07 7.75
C ASP A 449 21.98 -21.61 9.20
N GLU A 450 22.43 -20.84 10.20
CA GLU A 450 22.23 -21.17 11.60
C GLU A 450 20.75 -21.10 11.99
N LYS A 451 20.06 -20.00 11.64
CA LYS A 451 18.68 -19.80 12.09
C LYS A 451 17.68 -20.70 11.36
N THR A 452 17.91 -21.04 10.09
CA THR A 452 17.09 -22.03 9.37
C THR A 452 17.22 -23.46 9.94
N SER A 453 18.25 -23.76 10.71
CA SER A 453 18.38 -25.04 11.43
C SER A 453 17.46 -25.17 12.64
N GLN A 454 16.88 -24.06 13.12
CA GLN A 454 15.93 -24.03 14.22
C GLN A 454 14.50 -24.29 13.71
N ASN A 455 13.77 -25.20 14.37
CA ASN A 455 12.45 -25.64 13.88
C ASN A 455 11.33 -24.60 14.00
N ASP A 456 11.56 -23.52 14.72
CA ASP A 456 10.59 -22.45 15.03
C ASP A 456 10.96 -21.09 14.40
N VAL A 457 12.00 -21.06 13.55
CA VAL A 457 12.46 -19.85 12.84
C VAL A 457 12.19 -19.97 11.34
N TYR A 458 11.58 -18.94 10.78
CA TYR A 458 11.17 -18.90 9.37
C TYR A 458 11.59 -17.60 8.70
N PHE A 459 12.33 -17.69 7.60
CA PHE A 459 12.61 -16.56 6.72
C PHE A 459 11.50 -16.44 5.69
N VAL A 460 10.74 -15.37 5.78
CA VAL A 460 9.51 -15.15 5.02
C VAL A 460 9.47 -13.75 4.41
N THR A 461 8.61 -13.55 3.43
CA THR A 461 8.35 -12.22 2.87
C THR A 461 7.44 -11.39 3.80
N MET A 462 7.37 -10.07 3.56
CA MET A 462 6.46 -9.21 4.32
C MET A 462 5.00 -9.62 4.15
N LEU A 463 4.60 -9.96 2.92
CA LEU A 463 3.26 -10.48 2.67
C LEU A 463 3.00 -11.78 3.45
N GLN A 464 3.97 -12.68 3.53
CA GLN A 464 3.83 -13.92 4.30
C GLN A 464 3.68 -13.68 5.81
N VAL A 465 4.29 -12.62 6.34
CA VAL A 465 4.02 -12.18 7.72
C VAL A 465 2.56 -11.76 7.87
N ILE A 466 2.05 -10.92 6.98
CA ILE A 466 0.64 -10.47 7.01
C ILE A 466 -0.31 -11.66 6.89
N GLN A 467 -0.05 -12.60 5.99
CA GLN A 467 -0.84 -13.83 5.82
C GLN A 467 -0.89 -14.65 7.13
N TRP A 468 0.26 -14.80 7.78
CA TRP A 468 0.30 -15.49 9.08
C TRP A 468 -0.49 -14.71 10.15
N MET A 469 -0.36 -13.38 10.19
CA MET A 469 -1.13 -12.55 11.12
C MET A 469 -2.63 -12.61 10.88
N GLN A 470 -3.06 -12.73 9.63
CA GLN A 470 -4.48 -12.90 9.28
C GLN A 470 -5.04 -14.26 9.77
N THR A 471 -4.20 -15.29 9.81
CA THR A 471 -4.57 -16.63 10.24
C THR A 471 -3.47 -17.20 11.16
N PRO A 472 -3.33 -16.66 12.39
CA PRO A 472 -2.25 -17.06 13.30
C PRO A 472 -2.25 -18.55 13.53
N THR A 473 -1.16 -19.19 13.13
CA THR A 473 -0.98 -20.64 13.16
C THR A 473 0.18 -20.98 14.10
N GLU A 474 -0.07 -21.88 15.05
CA GLU A 474 0.96 -22.32 15.99
C GLU A 474 2.11 -23.05 15.31
N ILE A 475 3.30 -23.04 15.92
CA ILE A 475 4.52 -23.73 15.44
C ILE A 475 4.22 -25.20 15.11
N THR A 476 3.39 -25.86 15.88
CA THR A 476 3.03 -27.29 15.70
C THR A 476 2.33 -27.55 14.37
N ALA A 477 1.60 -26.58 13.83
CA ALA A 477 0.83 -26.68 12.59
C ALA A 477 1.44 -25.86 11.43
N ILE A 478 2.43 -25.00 11.69
CA ILE A 478 2.97 -24.04 10.72
C ILE A 478 3.58 -24.71 9.47
N ARG A 479 4.06 -25.95 9.60
CA ARG A 479 4.60 -26.71 8.44
C ARG A 479 3.58 -26.92 7.35
N ASP A 480 2.30 -26.97 7.70
CA ASP A 480 1.18 -27.20 6.78
C ASP A 480 0.39 -25.93 6.47
N PHE A 481 0.91 -24.76 6.85
CA PHE A 481 0.29 -23.46 6.58
C PHE A 481 0.22 -23.22 5.07
N GLN A 482 -1.00 -23.25 4.52
CA GLN A 482 -1.24 -23.28 3.06
C GLN A 482 -0.76 -22.02 2.37
N GLU A 483 -0.96 -20.86 2.98
CA GLU A 483 -0.58 -19.56 2.43
C GLU A 483 0.93 -19.46 2.16
N TRP A 484 1.76 -20.12 2.97
CA TRP A 484 3.20 -20.19 2.72
C TRP A 484 3.58 -21.28 1.73
N LYS A 485 2.78 -22.35 1.62
CA LYS A 485 3.04 -23.45 0.67
C LYS A 485 2.75 -23.06 -0.78
N GLU A 486 1.82 -22.16 -1.05
CA GLU A 486 1.49 -21.71 -2.40
C GLU A 486 2.70 -21.18 -3.19
N LYS A 487 3.64 -20.52 -2.48
CA LYS A 487 4.89 -20.00 -3.06
C LYS A 487 6.10 -20.94 -2.88
N CYS A 488 5.90 -22.14 -2.32
CA CYS A 488 6.97 -23.10 -2.03
C CYS A 488 7.56 -23.72 -3.29
N ASP A 489 6.68 -24.17 -4.18
CA ASP A 489 7.03 -24.85 -5.44
C ASP A 489 6.66 -23.96 -6.64
N VAL A 490 7.27 -22.80 -6.75
CA VAL A 490 7.09 -21.95 -7.92
C VAL A 490 7.86 -22.57 -9.09
N LYS A 491 7.23 -23.51 -9.81
CA LYS A 491 7.74 -24.03 -11.07
C LYS A 491 7.60 -22.94 -12.13
N GLY A 492 8.75 -22.44 -12.54
CA GLY A 492 8.87 -21.23 -13.29
C GLY A 492 8.09 -21.19 -14.61
N LEU A 493 7.37 -20.11 -14.79
CA LEU A 493 7.00 -19.61 -16.12
C LEU A 493 8.26 -19.49 -17.00
N PRO A 494 8.14 -19.54 -18.35
CA PRO A 494 9.29 -19.43 -19.24
C PRO A 494 10.15 -18.22 -18.91
N TYR A 495 11.44 -18.41 -18.73
CA TYR A 495 12.39 -17.35 -18.45
C TYR A 495 12.91 -16.73 -19.74
N CYS A 496 13.07 -15.44 -19.74
CA CYS A 496 13.73 -14.71 -20.81
C CYS A 496 15.23 -14.70 -20.58
N SER A 497 15.98 -15.52 -21.28
CA SER A 497 17.44 -15.62 -21.16
C SER A 497 18.20 -14.47 -21.86
N LEU A 498 17.54 -13.76 -22.75
CA LEU A 498 18.13 -12.66 -23.54
C LEU A 498 17.21 -11.44 -23.47
N PRO A 499 17.39 -10.54 -22.50
CA PRO A 499 16.60 -9.33 -22.42
C PRO A 499 16.89 -8.35 -23.55
N ASN A 500 15.89 -7.61 -23.97
CA ASN A 500 16.05 -6.46 -24.84
C ASN A 500 16.81 -5.35 -24.10
N THR A 501 17.73 -4.70 -24.79
CA THR A 501 18.37 -3.47 -24.31
C THR A 501 17.75 -2.30 -25.07
N CYS A 502 16.82 -1.62 -24.45
CA CYS A 502 16.09 -0.50 -25.03
C CYS A 502 16.82 0.80 -24.72
N ASN A 503 17.42 1.44 -25.73
CA ASN A 503 17.99 2.77 -25.55
C ASN A 503 16.90 3.80 -25.90
N VAL A 504 16.33 4.44 -24.90
CA VAL A 504 15.16 5.32 -25.04
C VAL A 504 15.40 6.67 -24.37
N LYS A 505 14.79 7.70 -24.94
CA LYS A 505 14.89 9.07 -24.41
C LYS A 505 13.72 9.37 -23.49
N SER A 506 13.96 10.20 -22.50
CA SER A 506 12.89 10.77 -21.67
C SER A 506 12.63 12.22 -22.06
N ARG A 507 11.38 12.54 -22.34
CA ARG A 507 10.96 13.96 -22.53
C ARG A 507 11.03 14.73 -21.21
N GLU A 508 10.61 14.11 -20.12
CA GLU A 508 10.58 14.73 -18.81
C GLU A 508 11.98 14.98 -18.24
N LEU A 509 12.96 14.16 -18.61
CA LEU A 509 14.36 14.30 -18.19
C LEU A 509 15.21 14.97 -19.27
N ARG A 510 14.72 16.05 -19.85
CA ARG A 510 15.44 16.94 -20.80
C ARG A 510 16.01 16.22 -22.02
N GLY A 511 15.42 15.12 -22.43
CA GLY A 511 15.86 14.33 -23.57
C GLY A 511 17.09 13.45 -23.30
N GLU A 512 17.45 13.23 -22.05
CA GLU A 512 18.46 12.25 -21.67
C GLU A 512 18.08 10.84 -22.14
N SER A 513 19.08 10.05 -22.53
CA SER A 513 18.88 8.67 -22.96
C SER A 513 19.19 7.70 -21.83
N PHE A 514 18.35 6.70 -21.68
CA PHE A 514 18.48 5.65 -20.68
C PHE A 514 18.45 4.28 -21.34
N ASN A 515 19.14 3.33 -20.75
CA ASN A 515 19.02 1.92 -21.09
C ASN A 515 18.00 1.27 -20.16
N LEU A 516 16.96 0.67 -20.75
CA LEU A 516 15.98 -0.14 -20.07
C LEU A 516 16.17 -1.60 -20.50
N PHE A 517 16.35 -2.50 -19.53
CA PHE A 517 16.53 -3.93 -19.77
C PHE A 517 15.24 -4.67 -19.42
N THR A 518 14.63 -5.29 -20.40
CA THR A 518 13.35 -6.00 -20.24
C THR A 518 13.23 -7.16 -21.20
N CYS A 519 12.42 -8.14 -20.86
CA CYS A 519 12.01 -9.21 -21.77
C CYS A 519 10.77 -8.88 -22.60
N MET A 520 10.20 -7.71 -22.37
CA MET A 520 9.05 -7.19 -23.07
C MET A 520 9.49 -6.28 -24.21
N ASP A 521 8.52 -5.84 -25.03
CA ASP A 521 8.78 -4.87 -26.08
C ASP A 521 9.33 -3.56 -25.52
N CYS A 522 10.24 -2.94 -26.26
CA CYS A 522 10.82 -1.66 -25.88
C CYS A 522 9.76 -0.55 -25.91
N PRO A 523 9.75 0.34 -24.91
CA PRO A 523 8.89 1.52 -24.94
C PRO A 523 9.33 2.51 -26.04
N ARG A 524 8.44 3.40 -26.43
CA ARG A 524 8.76 4.50 -27.36
C ARG A 524 9.58 5.60 -26.67
N GLU A 525 9.28 5.84 -25.39
CA GLU A 525 9.98 6.78 -24.52
C GLU A 525 10.37 6.11 -23.22
N TYR A 526 11.34 6.68 -22.50
CA TYR A 526 11.70 6.18 -21.19
C TYR A 526 10.55 6.42 -20.22
N PRO A 527 9.98 5.37 -19.61
CA PRO A 527 8.88 5.50 -18.67
C PRO A 527 9.23 6.46 -17.53
N TRP A 528 8.33 7.38 -17.22
CA TRP A 528 8.54 8.34 -16.14
C TRP A 528 7.21 8.76 -15.53
N LEU A 529 7.18 9.82 -14.72
CA LEU A 529 6.03 10.22 -13.91
C LEU A 529 4.74 10.48 -14.72
N LEU A 530 4.83 11.21 -15.83
CA LEU A 530 3.67 11.54 -16.67
C LEU A 530 3.29 10.44 -17.66
N ASP A 531 4.26 9.61 -18.05
CA ASP A 531 4.04 8.46 -18.94
C ASP A 531 4.74 7.21 -18.40
N PRO A 532 4.19 6.55 -17.36
CA PRO A 532 4.78 5.34 -16.80
C PRO A 532 4.71 4.14 -17.75
N THR A 533 3.91 4.22 -18.81
CA THR A 533 3.86 3.17 -19.84
C THR A 533 4.93 3.33 -20.90
N GLY A 534 5.49 4.51 -21.07
CA GLY A 534 6.46 4.82 -22.12
C GLY A 534 5.89 4.72 -23.54
N ASP A 535 4.57 4.84 -23.70
CA ASP A 535 3.90 4.73 -25.00
C ASP A 535 4.05 6.02 -25.84
N GLY A 536 4.55 7.09 -25.24
CA GLY A 536 4.73 8.38 -25.90
C GLY A 536 3.38 9.05 -26.16
N LEU A 537 2.59 9.24 -25.10
CA LEU A 537 1.31 9.94 -25.18
C LEU A 537 1.54 11.32 -25.81
N ASP A 538 0.91 11.57 -26.95
CA ASP A 538 0.81 12.91 -27.51
C ASP A 538 0.02 13.74 -26.49
N LEU A 539 0.72 14.59 -25.76
CA LEU A 539 0.10 15.63 -24.95
C LEU A 539 -0.57 16.58 -25.93
N VAL A 540 -1.87 16.36 -26.19
CA VAL A 540 -2.74 17.24 -26.98
C VAL A 540 -3.01 18.51 -26.19
#